data_e3cb5924df29bfd4d95aa5341e74902c
#
_entry.id   e3cb5924df29bfd4d95aa5341e74902c
#
_cell.length_a   1.000
_cell.length_b   1.000
_cell.length_c   1.000
_cell.angle_alpha   90.00
_cell.angle_beta   90.00
_cell.angle_gamma   90.00
#
_symmetry.space_group_name_H-M   'P 1'
#
loop_
_entity.id
_entity.type
_entity.pdbx_description
1 polymer ?
#
loop_
_entity_poly.entity_id
_entity_poly.type
_entity_poly.pdbx_seq_one_letter_code
_entity_poly.pdbx_strand_id
1 'polypeptide(L)'
;MAVAVVLGVPALFLALFAYYPLAAIIGESWRDAPSVTAPFVEILTKPLVLRALGNSALQASLTALLVAVVGVPAGYILARYDFPARKLMRVFALVPFFLPSIVVVVAFVSLYGEGGFLGRWLAPARSLSEGLSGILAVNLFFNLPLVMVLTATSLEETDAEQLEAAALLGGSRWLHLRRFVWPQARSGVLAGALIAFVYAFLGYTVPLIVGGATNRTVEVEIFSRFYTYNDFAGAAALALVQLLVLAGLAAAFLRWLILHRPSGLAIRYPPPRKRLWAEASRTESVVVTAGLLLVFGFLFLPIGALGASAFLETDTGALSIRSFQILFSPATEEVLYVTTFQVILNTLFFACLTALLVVTLGILGAWGMRRLGPRGRWGADALLFIPLAISPITIAMGLYLAWAGRSSLGLAVWPLMLLAHVLVAFPLVVRTLVSSLDRVPEDAVEAAQTLGSHAPDRLFRVELPLIRRGLMLAAAVGFATSLGEFAANNLLYPIARPYTTMTVAIYRLLVTPEMSSDKPLREAAAAASLLLILLSAAVFFLLTRLPAAREARHGRKA
;
A
#
# COMPACT_ATOMS: atom_id res chain seq x y z
N MET A 1 17.94 31.60 2.78
CA MET A 1 16.55 32.07 2.67
C MET A 1 15.71 31.21 1.71
N ALA A 2 16.09 31.00 0.45
CA ALA A 2 15.29 30.18 -0.51
C ALA A 2 14.99 28.74 -0.05
N VAL A 3 15.95 28.03 0.55
CA VAL A 3 15.76 26.64 1.04
C VAL A 3 14.74 26.58 2.19
N ALA A 4 14.79 27.56 3.09
CA ALA A 4 13.85 27.63 4.21
C ALA A 4 12.42 27.91 3.75
N VAL A 5 12.24 28.77 2.73
CA VAL A 5 10.91 29.04 2.15
C VAL A 5 10.35 27.81 1.44
N VAL A 6 11.19 27.09 0.69
CA VAL A 6 10.76 25.93 -0.09
C VAL A 6 10.40 24.75 0.80
N LEU A 7 11.17 24.47 1.86
CA LEU A 7 10.82 23.47 2.87
C LEU A 7 9.68 23.94 3.79
N GLY A 8 9.53 25.25 3.97
CA GLY A 8 8.50 25.83 4.81
C GLY A 8 7.08 25.49 4.33
N VAL A 9 6.85 25.42 3.03
CA VAL A 9 5.49 25.10 2.47
C VAL A 9 5.06 23.68 2.84
N PRO A 10 5.80 22.60 2.51
CA PRO A 10 5.41 21.25 2.93
C PRO A 10 5.45 21.06 4.44
N ALA A 11 6.36 21.72 5.16
CA ALA A 11 6.41 21.68 6.62
C ALA A 11 5.16 22.35 7.25
N LEU A 12 4.74 23.50 6.75
CA LEU A 12 3.51 24.16 7.20
C LEU A 12 2.27 23.32 6.86
N PHE A 13 2.23 22.74 5.67
CA PHE A 13 1.17 21.80 5.29
C PHE A 13 1.06 20.64 6.29
N LEU A 14 2.16 20.00 6.62
CA LEU A 14 2.18 18.92 7.60
C LEU A 14 1.86 19.41 9.01
N ALA A 15 2.33 20.60 9.41
CA ALA A 15 2.02 21.19 10.71
C ALA A 15 0.51 21.36 10.88
N LEU A 16 -0.17 21.90 9.86
CA LEU A 16 -1.60 22.18 9.91
C LEU A 16 -2.48 20.93 9.71
N PHE A 17 -2.08 20.01 8.82
CA PHE A 17 -2.97 18.93 8.40
C PHE A 17 -2.53 17.53 8.85
N ALA A 18 -1.33 17.37 9.40
CA ALA A 18 -0.91 16.12 10.03
C ALA A 18 -0.66 16.29 11.54
N TYR A 19 0.17 17.25 11.94
CA TYR A 19 0.58 17.40 13.35
C TYR A 19 -0.47 18.07 14.22
N TYR A 20 -1.16 19.08 13.74
CA TYR A 20 -2.28 19.69 14.48
C TYR A 20 -3.45 18.71 14.67
N PRO A 21 -3.90 17.94 13.65
CA PRO A 21 -4.83 16.83 13.86
C PRO A 21 -4.35 15.76 14.84
N LEU A 22 -3.07 15.41 14.83
CA LEU A 22 -2.51 14.50 15.82
C LEU A 22 -2.56 15.10 17.24
N ALA A 23 -2.29 16.40 17.39
CA ALA A 23 -2.45 17.11 18.66
C ALA A 23 -3.92 17.16 19.09
N ALA A 24 -4.88 17.28 18.16
CA ALA A 24 -6.32 17.20 18.46
C ALA A 24 -6.71 15.81 18.97
N ILE A 25 -6.17 14.72 18.40
CA ILE A 25 -6.34 13.35 18.90
C ILE A 25 -5.79 13.25 20.34
N ILE A 26 -4.59 13.76 20.59
CA ILE A 26 -4.00 13.80 21.92
C ILE A 26 -4.94 14.56 22.88
N GLY A 27 -5.34 15.78 22.52
CA GLY A 27 -6.24 16.58 23.35
C GLY A 27 -7.58 15.91 23.64
N GLU A 28 -8.16 15.21 22.65
CA GLU A 28 -9.41 14.46 22.84
C GLU A 28 -9.25 13.29 23.81
N SER A 29 -8.11 12.55 23.74
CA SER A 29 -7.83 11.44 24.66
C SER A 29 -7.77 11.88 26.14
N TRP A 30 -7.33 13.11 26.41
CA TRP A 30 -7.15 13.64 27.77
C TRP A 30 -8.26 14.59 28.21
N ARG A 31 -9.31 14.78 27.38
CA ARG A 31 -10.33 15.80 27.67
C ARG A 31 -10.91 15.74 29.08
N ASP A 32 -11.33 14.56 29.53
CA ASP A 32 -11.97 14.34 30.85
C ASP A 32 -11.13 13.42 31.72
N ALA A 33 -9.84 13.28 31.41
CA ALA A 33 -8.98 12.34 32.10
C ALA A 33 -8.50 12.88 33.45
N PRO A 34 -8.66 12.12 34.54
CA PRO A 34 -8.23 12.56 35.88
C PRO A 34 -6.72 12.53 36.09
N SER A 35 -5.97 11.84 35.21
CA SER A 35 -4.51 11.74 35.26
C SER A 35 -3.89 11.51 33.87
N VAL A 36 -2.57 11.68 33.75
CA VAL A 36 -1.84 11.46 32.47
C VAL A 36 -1.97 10.02 31.98
N THR A 37 -2.06 9.05 32.87
CA THR A 37 -2.15 7.62 32.50
C THR A 37 -3.59 7.13 32.34
N ALA A 38 -4.59 7.89 32.80
CA ALA A 38 -5.98 7.46 32.83
C ALA A 38 -6.53 6.99 31.48
N PRO A 39 -6.34 7.69 30.35
CA PRO A 39 -6.85 7.25 29.05
C PRO A 39 -6.31 5.88 28.64
N PHE A 40 -5.05 5.63 28.91
CA PHE A 40 -4.40 4.35 28.57
C PHE A 40 -4.88 3.22 29.49
N VAL A 41 -4.97 3.47 30.79
CA VAL A 41 -5.47 2.48 31.75
C VAL A 41 -6.91 2.13 31.43
N GLU A 42 -7.76 3.13 31.24
CA GLU A 42 -9.17 2.92 30.93
C GLU A 42 -9.36 2.10 29.65
N ILE A 43 -8.65 2.44 28.57
CA ILE A 43 -8.80 1.75 27.29
C ILE A 43 -8.21 0.34 27.33
N LEU A 44 -7.07 0.13 27.99
CA LEU A 44 -6.39 -1.16 28.07
C LEU A 44 -7.02 -2.13 29.09
N THR A 45 -7.94 -1.68 29.95
CA THR A 45 -8.72 -2.58 30.81
C THR A 45 -9.96 -3.14 30.11
N LYS A 46 -10.37 -2.60 28.96
CA LYS A 46 -11.56 -3.08 28.23
C LYS A 46 -11.25 -4.41 27.50
N PRO A 47 -11.98 -5.52 27.77
CA PRO A 47 -11.68 -6.83 27.17
C PRO A 47 -11.72 -6.84 25.65
N LEU A 48 -12.62 -6.06 25.04
CA LEU A 48 -12.72 -5.93 23.57
C LEU A 48 -11.46 -5.31 22.96
N VAL A 49 -10.86 -4.32 23.63
CA VAL A 49 -9.63 -3.68 23.19
C VAL A 49 -8.44 -4.63 23.29
N LEU A 50 -8.32 -5.36 24.41
CA LEU A 50 -7.26 -6.35 24.56
C LEU A 50 -7.36 -7.46 23.50
N ARG A 51 -8.58 -7.91 23.18
CA ARG A 51 -8.81 -8.85 22.06
C ARG A 51 -8.42 -8.25 20.72
N ALA A 52 -8.79 -7.00 20.46
CA ALA A 52 -8.44 -6.32 19.20
C ALA A 52 -6.93 -6.15 19.04
N LEU A 53 -6.21 -5.78 20.12
CA LEU A 53 -4.74 -5.72 20.15
C LEU A 53 -4.12 -7.10 19.91
N GLY A 54 -4.63 -8.14 20.59
CA GLY A 54 -4.20 -9.51 20.41
C GLY A 54 -4.43 -10.02 18.99
N ASN A 55 -5.61 -9.76 18.41
CA ASN A 55 -5.95 -10.12 17.03
C ASN A 55 -5.05 -9.40 16.02
N SER A 56 -4.80 -8.09 16.21
CA SER A 56 -3.91 -7.33 15.34
C SER A 56 -2.47 -7.87 15.39
N ALA A 57 -1.95 -8.14 16.60
CA ALA A 57 -0.61 -8.70 16.76
C ALA A 57 -0.50 -10.12 16.18
N LEU A 58 -1.50 -10.97 16.44
CA LEU A 58 -1.54 -12.35 15.95
C LEU A 58 -1.59 -12.40 14.42
N GLN A 59 -2.57 -11.72 13.80
CA GLN A 59 -2.73 -11.75 12.35
C GLN A 59 -1.54 -11.09 11.62
N ALA A 60 -0.96 -10.01 12.16
CA ALA A 60 0.23 -9.37 11.59
C ALA A 60 1.47 -10.26 11.69
N SER A 61 1.67 -10.93 12.84
CA SER A 61 2.78 -11.88 13.04
C SER A 61 2.65 -13.10 12.13
N LEU A 62 1.46 -13.68 12.03
CA LEU A 62 1.20 -14.82 11.14
C LEU A 62 1.33 -14.41 9.66
N THR A 63 0.87 -13.21 9.28
CA THR A 63 1.08 -12.66 7.93
C THR A 63 2.57 -12.55 7.62
N ALA A 64 3.36 -11.92 8.49
CA ALA A 64 4.80 -11.76 8.30
C ALA A 64 5.52 -13.13 8.16
N LEU A 65 5.13 -14.11 8.98
CA LEU A 65 5.64 -15.47 8.89
C LEU A 65 5.26 -16.16 7.57
N LEU A 66 3.98 -16.14 7.19
CA LEU A 66 3.49 -16.76 5.96
C LEU A 66 4.13 -16.14 4.71
N VAL A 67 4.22 -14.81 4.68
CA VAL A 67 4.86 -14.10 3.57
C VAL A 67 6.35 -14.42 3.49
N ALA A 68 7.05 -14.60 4.60
CA ALA A 68 8.44 -15.05 4.61
C ALA A 68 8.56 -16.50 4.12
N VAL A 69 7.71 -17.41 4.61
CA VAL A 69 7.73 -18.83 4.24
C VAL A 69 7.49 -19.04 2.73
N VAL A 70 6.56 -18.27 2.13
CA VAL A 70 6.24 -18.39 0.70
C VAL A 70 7.13 -17.48 -0.15
N GLY A 71 7.39 -16.26 0.31
CA GLY A 71 8.12 -15.23 -0.44
C GLY A 71 9.61 -15.49 -0.56
N VAL A 72 10.23 -16.12 0.44
CA VAL A 72 11.67 -16.45 0.37
C VAL A 72 11.97 -17.48 -0.72
N PRO A 73 11.28 -18.63 -0.81
CA PRO A 73 11.46 -19.56 -1.93
C PRO A 73 11.16 -18.92 -3.30
N ALA A 74 10.06 -18.15 -3.39
CA ALA A 74 9.70 -17.46 -4.63
C ALA A 74 10.76 -16.41 -5.03
N GLY A 75 11.27 -15.63 -4.09
CA GLY A 75 12.36 -14.68 -4.31
C GLY A 75 13.67 -15.36 -4.70
N TYR A 76 14.00 -16.50 -4.09
CA TYR A 76 15.14 -17.33 -4.48
C TYR A 76 15.02 -17.79 -5.93
N ILE A 77 13.85 -18.29 -6.35
CA ILE A 77 13.60 -18.70 -7.74
C ILE A 77 13.84 -17.52 -8.69
N LEU A 78 13.30 -16.35 -8.39
CA LEU A 78 13.49 -15.15 -9.23
C LEU A 78 14.95 -14.67 -9.29
N ALA A 79 15.74 -14.87 -8.23
CA ALA A 79 17.14 -14.47 -8.19
C ALA A 79 18.06 -15.43 -8.97
N ARG A 80 17.81 -16.74 -8.87
CA ARG A 80 18.76 -17.78 -9.31
C ARG A 80 18.44 -18.42 -10.64
N TYR A 81 17.17 -18.40 -11.08
CA TYR A 81 16.77 -19.02 -12.33
C TYR A 81 16.46 -18.00 -13.43
N ASP A 82 16.88 -18.33 -14.65
CA ASP A 82 16.47 -17.64 -15.85
C ASP A 82 15.47 -18.50 -16.62
N PHE A 83 14.31 -17.91 -16.94
CA PHE A 83 13.21 -18.54 -17.65
C PHE A 83 12.45 -17.51 -18.50
N PRO A 84 11.76 -17.92 -19.57
CA PRO A 84 10.91 -17.05 -20.37
C PRO A 84 9.94 -16.26 -19.49
N ALA A 85 9.72 -15.02 -19.87
CA ALA A 85 8.85 -14.08 -19.13
C ALA A 85 9.28 -13.73 -17.69
N ARG A 86 10.47 -14.14 -17.19
CA ARG A 86 10.96 -13.79 -15.85
C ARG A 86 10.85 -12.29 -15.53
N LYS A 87 11.29 -11.43 -16.48
CA LYS A 87 11.20 -9.96 -16.33
C LYS A 87 9.74 -9.51 -16.20
N LEU A 88 8.87 -10.09 -17.02
CA LEU A 88 7.45 -9.81 -17.02
C LEU A 88 6.81 -10.25 -15.70
N MET A 89 7.11 -11.47 -15.24
CA MET A 89 6.64 -11.98 -13.95
C MET A 89 7.08 -11.11 -12.78
N ARG A 90 8.32 -10.58 -12.80
CA ARG A 90 8.81 -9.66 -11.76
C ARG A 90 8.01 -8.33 -11.74
N VAL A 91 7.61 -7.84 -12.90
CA VAL A 91 6.76 -6.65 -13.00
C VAL A 91 5.33 -6.97 -12.59
N PHE A 92 4.76 -8.05 -13.11
CA PHE A 92 3.39 -8.47 -12.78
C PHE A 92 3.21 -8.86 -11.31
N ALA A 93 4.25 -9.38 -10.67
CA ALA A 93 4.21 -9.65 -9.25
C ALA A 93 3.92 -8.41 -8.40
N LEU A 94 4.24 -7.21 -8.89
CA LEU A 94 3.95 -5.96 -8.17
C LEU A 94 2.52 -5.45 -8.40
N VAL A 95 1.79 -5.98 -9.39
CA VAL A 95 0.41 -5.54 -9.70
C VAL A 95 -0.52 -5.63 -8.48
N PRO A 96 -0.54 -6.75 -7.71
CA PRO A 96 -1.39 -6.86 -6.53
C PRO A 96 -1.18 -5.75 -5.50
N PHE A 97 0.03 -5.25 -5.38
CA PHE A 97 0.37 -4.18 -4.44
C PHE A 97 -0.30 -2.84 -4.78
N PHE A 98 -0.62 -2.61 -6.05
CA PHE A 98 -1.27 -1.39 -6.53
C PHE A 98 -2.80 -1.51 -6.62
N LEU A 99 -3.36 -2.69 -6.35
CA LEU A 99 -4.81 -2.87 -6.35
C LEU A 99 -5.44 -2.30 -5.07
N PRO A 100 -6.59 -1.60 -5.16
CA PRO A 100 -7.34 -1.20 -3.99
C PRO A 100 -7.71 -2.40 -3.11
N SER A 101 -7.53 -2.27 -1.80
CA SER A 101 -7.74 -3.37 -0.85
C SER A 101 -9.15 -3.95 -0.90
N ILE A 102 -10.15 -3.10 -1.11
CA ILE A 102 -11.55 -3.53 -1.23
C ILE A 102 -11.77 -4.42 -2.47
N VAL A 103 -11.11 -4.09 -3.58
CA VAL A 103 -11.20 -4.86 -4.83
C VAL A 103 -10.64 -6.27 -4.65
N VAL A 104 -9.53 -6.40 -3.93
CA VAL A 104 -8.94 -7.71 -3.64
C VAL A 104 -9.83 -8.53 -2.72
N VAL A 105 -10.47 -7.90 -1.73
CA VAL A 105 -11.45 -8.60 -0.89
C VAL A 105 -12.60 -9.13 -1.75
N VAL A 106 -13.18 -8.32 -2.65
CA VAL A 106 -14.23 -8.79 -3.58
C VAL A 106 -13.70 -9.92 -4.46
N ALA A 107 -12.47 -9.85 -4.94
CA ALA A 107 -11.85 -10.92 -5.74
C ALA A 107 -11.73 -12.24 -4.95
N PHE A 108 -11.35 -12.18 -3.68
CA PHE A 108 -11.30 -13.36 -2.81
C PHE A 108 -12.69 -13.92 -2.51
N VAL A 109 -13.68 -13.07 -2.26
CA VAL A 109 -15.06 -13.48 -2.07
C VAL A 109 -15.63 -14.10 -3.37
N SER A 110 -15.32 -13.54 -4.53
CA SER A 110 -15.73 -14.08 -5.84
C SER A 110 -15.12 -15.46 -6.12
N LEU A 111 -13.92 -15.74 -5.64
CA LEU A 111 -13.25 -17.04 -5.84
C LEU A 111 -13.60 -18.05 -4.74
N TYR A 112 -13.49 -17.64 -3.47
CA TYR A 112 -13.55 -18.55 -2.32
C TYR A 112 -14.83 -18.44 -1.49
N GLY A 113 -15.63 -17.38 -1.65
CA GLY A 113 -16.89 -17.19 -0.93
C GLY A 113 -17.88 -18.33 -1.17
N GLU A 114 -18.97 -18.38 -0.41
CA GLU A 114 -19.97 -19.45 -0.49
C GLU A 114 -20.56 -19.61 -1.89
N GLY A 115 -20.87 -18.51 -2.60
CA GLY A 115 -21.27 -18.48 -4.01
C GLY A 115 -20.11 -18.40 -5.00
N GLY A 116 -18.85 -18.39 -4.53
CA GLY A 116 -17.66 -18.21 -5.37
C GLY A 116 -17.30 -19.42 -6.21
N PHE A 117 -16.46 -19.21 -7.24
CA PHE A 117 -16.09 -20.25 -8.20
C PHE A 117 -15.50 -21.52 -7.57
N LEU A 118 -14.67 -21.40 -6.54
CA LEU A 118 -14.12 -22.55 -5.81
C LEU A 118 -14.92 -22.86 -4.53
N GLY A 119 -15.43 -21.84 -3.84
CA GLY A 119 -16.12 -22.01 -2.57
C GLY A 119 -17.40 -22.84 -2.67
N ARG A 120 -18.12 -22.78 -3.79
CA ARG A 120 -19.33 -23.60 -4.02
C ARG A 120 -19.03 -25.11 -4.13
N TRP A 121 -17.83 -25.47 -4.62
CA TRP A 121 -17.43 -26.86 -4.82
C TRP A 121 -16.55 -27.40 -3.69
N LEU A 122 -15.75 -26.56 -3.06
CA LEU A 122 -14.76 -26.91 -2.07
C LEU A 122 -15.05 -26.16 -0.76
N ALA A 123 -15.86 -26.75 0.12
CA ALA A 123 -16.20 -26.16 1.41
C ALA A 123 -14.98 -25.68 2.24
N PRO A 124 -13.84 -26.42 2.29
CA PRO A 124 -12.64 -25.91 2.98
C PRO A 124 -12.06 -24.63 2.36
N ALA A 125 -12.27 -24.36 1.07
CA ALA A 125 -11.77 -23.16 0.41
C ALA A 125 -12.51 -21.89 0.89
N ARG A 126 -13.74 -22.01 1.40
CA ARG A 126 -14.52 -20.88 1.93
C ARG A 126 -13.81 -20.17 3.08
N SER A 127 -13.04 -20.91 3.86
CA SER A 127 -12.24 -20.32 4.95
C SER A 127 -11.23 -19.27 4.47
N LEU A 128 -10.86 -19.26 3.18
CA LEU A 128 -9.98 -18.23 2.60
C LEU A 128 -10.68 -16.91 2.27
N SER A 129 -12.00 -16.84 2.46
CA SER A 129 -12.79 -15.62 2.28
C SER A 129 -13.38 -15.08 3.58
N GLU A 130 -13.14 -15.74 4.73
CA GLU A 130 -13.72 -15.34 6.01
C GLU A 130 -12.81 -15.67 7.22
N GLY A 131 -13.03 -14.97 8.31
CA GLY A 131 -12.31 -15.18 9.56
C GLY A 131 -10.82 -14.88 9.48
N LEU A 132 -10.06 -15.46 10.40
CA LEU A 132 -8.60 -15.26 10.46
C LEU A 132 -7.89 -15.78 9.19
N SER A 133 -8.29 -16.94 8.69
CA SER A 133 -7.71 -17.52 7.47
C SER A 133 -7.92 -16.65 6.24
N GLY A 134 -9.10 -16.04 6.11
CA GLY A 134 -9.38 -15.08 5.05
C GLY A 134 -8.52 -13.80 5.18
N ILE A 135 -8.38 -13.26 6.40
CA ILE A 135 -7.47 -12.13 6.65
C ILE A 135 -6.05 -12.48 6.23
N LEU A 136 -5.55 -13.66 6.64
CA LEU A 136 -4.19 -14.10 6.31
C LEU A 136 -3.98 -14.33 4.81
N ALA A 137 -4.98 -14.90 4.12
CA ALA A 137 -4.92 -15.13 2.68
C ALA A 137 -4.84 -13.82 1.89
N VAL A 138 -5.70 -12.85 2.21
CA VAL A 138 -5.69 -11.52 1.56
C VAL A 138 -4.41 -10.75 1.90
N ASN A 139 -3.96 -10.77 3.15
CA ASN A 139 -2.69 -10.14 3.54
C ASN A 139 -1.48 -10.79 2.87
N LEU A 140 -1.48 -12.13 2.72
CA LEU A 140 -0.45 -12.84 1.95
C LEU A 140 -0.43 -12.35 0.49
N PHE A 141 -1.60 -12.21 -0.13
CA PHE A 141 -1.72 -11.71 -1.50
C PHE A 141 -1.05 -10.34 -1.69
N PHE A 142 -1.29 -9.38 -0.78
CA PHE A 142 -0.71 -8.04 -0.87
C PHE A 142 0.79 -8.00 -0.62
N ASN A 143 1.26 -8.75 0.39
CA ASN A 143 2.62 -8.60 0.89
C ASN A 143 3.62 -9.58 0.27
N LEU A 144 3.15 -10.70 -0.32
CA LEU A 144 3.99 -11.71 -0.97
C LEU A 144 4.89 -11.12 -2.06
N PRO A 145 4.39 -10.27 -3.00
CA PRO A 145 5.21 -9.67 -4.04
C PRO A 145 6.36 -8.84 -3.49
N LEU A 146 6.12 -8.10 -2.42
CA LEU A 146 7.13 -7.24 -1.80
C LEU A 146 8.28 -8.08 -1.22
N VAL A 147 7.97 -9.09 -0.40
CA VAL A 147 8.99 -9.95 0.22
C VAL A 147 9.73 -10.75 -0.85
N MET A 148 9.03 -11.25 -1.87
CA MET A 148 9.62 -11.95 -3.00
C MET A 148 10.65 -11.08 -3.75
N VAL A 149 10.31 -9.81 -4.06
CA VAL A 149 11.21 -8.89 -4.76
C VAL A 149 12.38 -8.47 -3.86
N LEU A 150 12.14 -8.15 -2.59
CA LEU A 150 13.22 -7.77 -1.64
C LEU A 150 14.19 -8.93 -1.41
N THR A 151 13.68 -10.15 -1.28
CA THR A 151 14.52 -11.36 -1.17
C THR A 151 15.34 -11.57 -2.45
N ALA A 152 14.71 -11.45 -3.62
CA ALA A 152 15.40 -11.60 -4.89
C ALA A 152 16.51 -10.55 -5.05
N THR A 153 16.24 -9.29 -4.74
CA THR A 153 17.23 -8.20 -4.82
C THR A 153 18.41 -8.46 -3.87
N SER A 154 18.16 -8.82 -2.60
CA SER A 154 19.24 -9.15 -1.66
C SER A 154 20.10 -10.33 -2.11
N LEU A 155 19.52 -11.32 -2.77
CA LEU A 155 20.25 -12.48 -3.31
C LEU A 155 21.00 -12.14 -4.61
N GLU A 156 20.51 -11.20 -5.41
CA GLU A 156 21.20 -10.71 -6.61
C GLU A 156 22.40 -9.81 -6.27
N GLU A 157 22.41 -9.19 -5.10
CA GLU A 157 23.53 -8.41 -4.56
C GLU A 157 24.63 -9.31 -3.94
N THR A 158 24.44 -10.63 -3.92
CA THR A 158 25.45 -11.60 -3.46
C THR A 158 26.63 -11.63 -4.43
N ASP A 159 27.84 -11.69 -3.90
CA ASP A 159 29.06 -11.85 -4.70
C ASP A 159 29.21 -13.27 -5.23
N ALA A 160 29.37 -13.43 -6.54
CA ALA A 160 29.57 -14.72 -7.19
C ALA A 160 30.83 -15.43 -6.69
N GLU A 161 31.93 -14.69 -6.50
CA GLU A 161 33.21 -15.25 -6.06
C GLU A 161 33.09 -15.91 -4.66
N GLN A 162 32.32 -15.31 -3.76
CA GLN A 162 32.07 -15.89 -2.43
C GLN A 162 31.28 -17.21 -2.52
N LEU A 163 30.33 -17.30 -3.46
CA LEU A 163 29.55 -18.51 -3.66
C LEU A 163 30.38 -19.63 -4.33
N GLU A 164 31.24 -19.27 -5.27
CA GLU A 164 32.14 -20.22 -5.92
C GLU A 164 33.21 -20.73 -4.93
N ALA A 165 33.83 -19.85 -4.15
CA ALA A 165 34.76 -20.24 -3.09
C ALA A 165 34.10 -21.17 -2.06
N ALA A 166 32.84 -20.86 -1.69
CA ALA A 166 32.08 -21.72 -0.80
C ALA A 166 31.76 -23.10 -1.42
N ALA A 167 31.50 -23.14 -2.73
CA ALA A 167 31.28 -24.41 -3.44
C ALA A 167 32.54 -25.26 -3.52
N LEU A 168 33.72 -24.65 -3.70
CA LEU A 168 35.02 -25.34 -3.72
C LEU A 168 35.41 -25.92 -2.35
N LEU A 169 35.00 -25.29 -1.24
CA LEU A 169 35.26 -25.78 0.11
C LEU A 169 34.46 -27.05 0.46
N GLY A 170 33.57 -27.49 -0.42
CA GLY A 170 32.71 -28.64 -0.19
C GLY A 170 31.62 -28.37 0.85
N GLY A 171 30.75 -29.31 1.07
CA GLY A 171 29.67 -29.21 2.05
C GLY A 171 28.31 -29.57 1.48
N SER A 172 27.37 -29.89 2.36
CA SER A 172 25.99 -30.18 1.94
C SER A 172 25.30 -28.93 1.43
N ARG A 173 24.31 -29.06 0.52
CA ARG A 173 23.45 -27.96 0.04
C ARG A 173 22.81 -27.20 1.18
N TRP A 174 22.49 -27.86 2.30
CA TRP A 174 21.96 -27.24 3.50
C TRP A 174 22.97 -26.32 4.20
N LEU A 175 24.24 -26.75 4.30
CA LEU A 175 25.31 -25.96 4.88
C LEU A 175 25.55 -24.67 4.05
N HIS A 176 25.49 -24.79 2.73
CA HIS A 176 25.60 -23.69 1.78
C HIS A 176 24.46 -22.67 1.97
N LEU A 177 23.21 -23.16 2.03
CA LEU A 177 22.03 -22.33 2.29
C LEU A 177 22.16 -21.58 3.63
N ARG A 178 22.52 -22.29 4.70
CA ARG A 178 22.55 -21.74 6.06
C ARG A 178 23.71 -20.76 6.30
N ARG A 179 24.90 -21.04 5.75
CA ARG A 179 26.12 -20.25 6.04
C ARG A 179 26.39 -19.14 5.03
N PHE A 180 25.89 -19.25 3.81
CA PHE A 180 26.18 -18.28 2.74
C PHE A 180 24.92 -17.57 2.22
N VAL A 181 23.90 -18.31 1.81
CA VAL A 181 22.71 -17.72 1.19
C VAL A 181 21.84 -16.99 2.22
N TRP A 182 21.54 -17.64 3.35
CA TRP A 182 20.69 -17.08 4.40
C TRP A 182 21.23 -15.78 5.02
N PRO A 183 22.53 -15.66 5.43
CA PRO A 183 23.05 -14.41 5.99
C PRO A 183 22.95 -13.21 5.05
N GLN A 184 22.95 -13.45 3.74
CA GLN A 184 22.82 -12.39 2.73
C GLN A 184 21.36 -12.05 2.45
N ALA A 185 20.48 -13.06 2.37
CA ALA A 185 19.04 -12.87 2.16
C ALA A 185 18.33 -12.25 3.37
N ARG A 186 18.82 -12.52 4.60
CA ARG A 186 18.13 -12.17 5.87
C ARG A 186 17.76 -10.68 5.98
N SER A 187 18.57 -9.77 5.47
CA SER A 187 18.30 -8.34 5.54
C SER A 187 17.06 -7.96 4.70
N GLY A 188 16.95 -8.46 3.48
CA GLY A 188 15.78 -8.25 2.63
C GLY A 188 14.54 -8.98 3.14
N VAL A 189 14.71 -10.22 3.63
CA VAL A 189 13.61 -11.00 4.20
C VAL A 189 13.04 -10.33 5.45
N LEU A 190 13.90 -9.91 6.39
CA LEU A 190 13.45 -9.26 7.62
C LEU A 190 12.85 -7.88 7.37
N ALA A 191 13.43 -7.11 6.43
CA ALA A 191 12.82 -5.84 6.01
C ALA A 191 11.44 -6.06 5.40
N GLY A 192 11.31 -7.03 4.49
CA GLY A 192 10.03 -7.37 3.87
C GLY A 192 9.00 -7.90 4.87
N ALA A 193 9.41 -8.79 5.77
CA ALA A 193 8.54 -9.33 6.82
C ALA A 193 8.06 -8.24 7.80
N LEU A 194 8.93 -7.29 8.17
CA LEU A 194 8.53 -6.16 9.01
C LEU A 194 7.55 -5.25 8.30
N ILE A 195 7.80 -4.92 7.03
CA ILE A 195 6.87 -4.09 6.25
C ILE A 195 5.52 -4.81 6.16
N ALA A 196 5.52 -6.12 5.89
CA ALA A 196 4.30 -6.93 5.86
C ALA A 196 3.57 -6.93 7.21
N PHE A 197 4.32 -7.02 8.33
CA PHE A 197 3.77 -6.90 9.67
C PHE A 197 3.08 -5.54 9.88
N VAL A 198 3.77 -4.44 9.56
CA VAL A 198 3.23 -3.08 9.74
C VAL A 198 1.97 -2.87 8.91
N TYR A 199 1.99 -3.25 7.64
CA TYR A 199 0.80 -3.12 6.78
C TYR A 199 -0.36 -4.00 7.24
N ALA A 200 -0.09 -5.22 7.70
CA ALA A 200 -1.13 -6.08 8.26
C ALA A 200 -1.67 -5.53 9.58
N PHE A 201 -0.81 -4.98 10.46
CA PHE A 201 -1.21 -4.40 11.74
C PHE A 201 -2.06 -3.15 11.58
N LEU A 202 -1.74 -2.29 10.60
CA LEU A 202 -2.50 -1.11 10.19
C LEU A 202 -3.68 -1.45 9.26
N GLY A 203 -3.87 -2.71 8.91
CA GLY A 203 -4.92 -3.15 7.99
C GLY A 203 -6.32 -2.91 8.56
N TYR A 204 -7.14 -2.14 7.82
CA TYR A 204 -8.53 -1.86 8.16
C TYR A 204 -9.52 -2.62 7.29
N THR A 205 -9.40 -2.48 5.96
CA THR A 205 -10.39 -2.97 4.98
C THR A 205 -10.63 -4.47 5.08
N VAL A 206 -9.54 -5.24 5.15
CA VAL A 206 -9.61 -6.71 5.16
C VAL A 206 -10.24 -7.23 6.44
N PRO A 207 -9.77 -6.85 7.65
CA PRO A 207 -10.43 -7.27 8.90
C PRO A 207 -11.87 -6.79 9.04
N LEU A 208 -12.21 -5.62 8.51
CA LEU A 208 -13.59 -5.09 8.54
C LEU A 208 -14.56 -6.00 7.81
N ILE A 209 -14.19 -6.50 6.62
CA ILE A 209 -15.10 -7.22 5.73
C ILE A 209 -15.00 -8.73 5.96
N VAL A 210 -13.78 -9.25 6.06
CA VAL A 210 -13.50 -10.69 6.12
C VAL A 210 -13.43 -11.20 7.55
N GLY A 211 -13.01 -10.36 8.51
CA GLY A 211 -12.69 -10.79 9.87
C GLY A 211 -13.89 -11.24 10.71
N GLY A 212 -15.06 -10.73 10.43
CA GLY A 212 -16.25 -10.98 11.24
C GLY A 212 -16.14 -10.42 12.68
N ALA A 213 -17.05 -10.84 13.55
CA ALA A 213 -17.14 -10.29 14.91
C ALA A 213 -15.98 -10.70 15.83
N THR A 214 -15.41 -11.89 15.61
CA THR A 214 -14.37 -12.48 16.49
C THR A 214 -12.97 -11.99 16.19
N ASN A 215 -12.68 -11.63 14.94
CA ASN A 215 -11.33 -11.24 14.49
C ASN A 215 -11.18 -9.73 14.29
N ARG A 216 -11.90 -8.93 15.10
CA ARG A 216 -11.75 -7.47 15.07
C ARG A 216 -10.32 -7.07 15.40
N THR A 217 -9.75 -6.18 14.59
CA THR A 217 -8.42 -5.58 14.78
C THR A 217 -8.53 -4.21 15.45
N VAL A 218 -7.39 -3.64 15.85
CA VAL A 218 -7.32 -2.30 16.44
C VAL A 218 -7.95 -1.25 15.53
N GLU A 219 -7.67 -1.29 14.23
CA GLU A 219 -8.23 -0.32 13.26
C GLU A 219 -9.76 -0.40 13.18
N VAL A 220 -10.31 -1.62 13.18
CA VAL A 220 -11.77 -1.82 13.18
C VAL A 220 -12.39 -1.37 14.51
N GLU A 221 -11.68 -1.55 15.63
CA GLU A 221 -12.14 -1.10 16.94
C GLU A 221 -12.09 0.44 17.05
N ILE A 222 -11.03 1.10 16.54
CA ILE A 222 -10.95 2.57 16.45
C ILE A 222 -12.13 3.11 15.64
N PHE A 223 -12.39 2.54 14.47
CA PHE A 223 -13.53 2.91 13.63
C PHE A 223 -14.86 2.72 14.36
N SER A 224 -15.07 1.57 15.02
CA SER A 224 -16.31 1.27 15.74
C SER A 224 -16.53 2.22 16.90
N ARG A 225 -15.49 2.57 17.65
CA ARG A 225 -15.58 3.55 18.75
C ARG A 225 -15.94 4.92 18.23
N PHE A 226 -15.23 5.36 17.22
CA PHE A 226 -15.47 6.69 16.62
C PHE A 226 -16.87 6.78 16.00
N TYR A 227 -17.24 5.81 15.16
CA TYR A 227 -18.41 5.88 14.31
C TYR A 227 -19.67 5.28 14.93
N THR A 228 -19.56 4.11 15.58
CA THR A 228 -20.72 3.37 16.09
C THR A 228 -21.07 3.75 17.52
N TYR A 229 -20.03 3.94 18.35
CA TYR A 229 -20.24 4.21 19.78
C TYR A 229 -20.13 5.69 20.14
N ASN A 230 -19.70 6.56 19.21
CA ASN A 230 -19.39 7.99 19.45
C ASN A 230 -18.42 8.21 20.62
N ASP A 231 -17.56 7.21 20.89
CA ASP A 231 -16.53 7.23 21.93
C ASP A 231 -15.22 7.80 21.32
N PHE A 232 -15.19 9.12 21.11
CA PHE A 232 -14.06 9.82 20.49
C PHE A 232 -12.80 9.73 21.34
N ALA A 233 -12.94 9.85 22.67
CA ALA A 233 -11.80 9.78 23.59
C ALA A 233 -11.18 8.36 23.61
N GLY A 234 -12.01 7.31 23.67
CA GLY A 234 -11.52 5.93 23.59
C GLY A 234 -10.92 5.58 22.24
N ALA A 235 -11.50 6.07 21.14
CA ALA A 235 -10.92 5.90 19.80
C ALA A 235 -9.54 6.57 19.70
N ALA A 236 -9.43 7.80 20.21
CA ALA A 236 -8.19 8.57 20.22
C ALA A 236 -7.10 7.91 21.09
N ALA A 237 -7.46 7.47 22.32
CA ALA A 237 -6.53 6.76 23.21
C ALA A 237 -6.02 5.46 22.56
N LEU A 238 -6.90 4.69 21.89
CA LEU A 238 -6.51 3.45 21.22
C LEU A 238 -5.60 3.72 20.00
N ALA A 239 -5.85 4.79 19.24
CA ALA A 239 -5.00 5.22 18.14
C ALA A 239 -3.59 5.61 18.64
N LEU A 240 -3.48 6.27 19.78
CA LEU A 240 -2.19 6.58 20.41
C LEU A 240 -1.46 5.33 20.88
N VAL A 241 -2.15 4.36 21.49
CA VAL A 241 -1.56 3.05 21.86
C VAL A 241 -0.98 2.37 20.63
N GLN A 242 -1.74 2.33 19.53
CA GLN A 242 -1.29 1.76 18.27
C GLN A 242 -0.03 2.47 17.72
N LEU A 243 -0.04 3.79 17.72
CA LEU A 243 1.11 4.60 17.27
C LEU A 243 2.36 4.31 18.11
N LEU A 244 2.24 4.20 19.44
CA LEU A 244 3.34 3.86 20.34
C LEU A 244 3.89 2.45 20.08
N VAL A 245 3.02 1.47 19.85
CA VAL A 245 3.44 0.09 19.51
C VAL A 245 4.24 0.08 18.21
N LEU A 246 3.75 0.77 17.17
CA LEU A 246 4.44 0.83 15.88
C LEU A 246 5.75 1.61 15.94
N ALA A 247 5.78 2.72 16.69
CA ALA A 247 7.01 3.49 16.91
C ALA A 247 8.08 2.65 17.65
N GLY A 248 7.68 1.89 18.66
CA GLY A 248 8.55 0.96 19.37
C GLY A 248 9.13 -0.13 18.47
N LEU A 249 8.28 -0.73 17.62
CA LEU A 249 8.69 -1.72 16.62
C LEU A 249 9.67 -1.13 15.59
N ALA A 250 9.37 0.05 15.07
CA ALA A 250 10.23 0.74 14.11
C ALA A 250 11.59 1.09 14.74
N ALA A 251 11.62 1.56 15.98
CA ALA A 251 12.85 1.85 16.72
C ALA A 251 13.68 0.57 16.97
N ALA A 252 13.04 -0.52 17.37
CA ALA A 252 13.70 -1.81 17.57
C ALA A 252 14.33 -2.33 16.27
N PHE A 253 13.59 -2.24 15.15
CA PHE A 253 14.10 -2.64 13.84
C PHE A 253 15.26 -1.77 13.36
N LEU A 254 15.15 -0.45 13.51
CA LEU A 254 16.22 0.48 13.12
C LEU A 254 17.49 0.20 13.92
N ARG A 255 17.36 -0.04 15.22
CA ARG A 255 18.48 -0.46 16.08
C ARG A 255 19.09 -1.78 15.59
N TRP A 256 18.25 -2.77 15.26
CA TRP A 256 18.73 -4.04 14.72
C TRP A 256 19.48 -3.84 13.39
N LEU A 257 18.95 -3.03 12.47
CA LEU A 257 19.55 -2.73 11.18
C LEU A 257 20.93 -2.05 11.32
N ILE A 258 21.06 -1.10 12.26
CA ILE A 258 22.34 -0.42 12.55
C ILE A 258 23.38 -1.42 13.07
N LEU A 259 22.99 -2.32 13.98
CA LEU A 259 23.87 -3.31 14.57
C LEU A 259 24.34 -4.40 13.58
N HIS A 260 23.57 -4.64 12.51
CA HIS A 260 23.83 -5.73 11.56
C HIS A 260 24.15 -5.23 10.14
N ARG A 261 24.59 -3.97 10.01
CA ARG A 261 25.00 -3.43 8.70
C ARG A 261 26.17 -4.26 8.14
N PRO A 262 26.09 -4.72 6.87
CA PRO A 262 27.24 -5.33 6.21
C PRO A 262 28.38 -4.32 6.10
N SER A 263 29.56 -4.67 6.57
CA SER A 263 30.76 -3.85 6.41
C SER A 263 31.30 -4.03 4.99
N GLY A 264 31.40 -2.95 4.21
CA GLY A 264 32.20 -2.88 3.01
C GLY A 264 31.45 -2.46 1.73
N LEU A 265 32.04 -1.46 1.06
CA LEU A 265 31.75 -1.07 -0.32
C LEU A 265 32.58 -1.98 -1.27
N ALA A 266 32.28 -3.27 -1.32
CA ALA A 266 32.89 -4.15 -2.31
C ALA A 266 32.10 -4.09 -3.62
N ILE A 267 32.80 -3.97 -4.75
CA ILE A 267 32.20 -4.21 -6.08
C ILE A 267 31.72 -5.65 -6.07
N ARG A 268 30.42 -5.87 -6.25
CA ARG A 268 29.81 -7.20 -6.21
C ARG A 268 29.43 -7.62 -7.61
N TYR A 269 29.85 -8.81 -7.99
CA TYR A 269 29.46 -9.44 -9.24
C TYR A 269 28.29 -10.38 -8.99
N PRO A 270 27.08 -10.10 -9.53
CA PRO A 270 25.94 -10.98 -9.30
C PRO A 270 26.20 -12.37 -9.88
N PRO A 271 25.86 -13.43 -9.16
CA PRO A 271 26.10 -14.79 -9.64
C PRO A 271 25.30 -15.09 -10.91
N PRO A 272 25.86 -15.88 -11.83
CA PRO A 272 25.19 -16.27 -13.06
C PRO A 272 23.88 -17.00 -12.73
N ARG A 273 22.83 -16.74 -13.51
CA ARG A 273 21.54 -17.40 -13.36
C ARG A 273 21.55 -18.71 -14.14
N LYS A 274 20.98 -19.74 -13.53
CA LYS A 274 20.83 -21.05 -14.15
C LYS A 274 19.60 -21.06 -15.07
N ARG A 275 19.77 -21.47 -16.32
CA ARG A 275 18.62 -21.62 -17.24
C ARG A 275 17.75 -22.79 -16.78
N LEU A 276 16.49 -22.49 -16.42
CA LEU A 276 15.59 -23.42 -15.73
C LEU A 276 15.38 -24.74 -16.48
N TRP A 277 15.17 -24.68 -17.80
CA TRP A 277 14.86 -25.90 -18.58
C TRP A 277 16.04 -26.44 -19.40
N ALA A 278 17.19 -25.75 -19.42
CA ALA A 278 18.37 -26.20 -20.13
C ALA A 278 19.46 -26.74 -19.20
N GLU A 279 19.60 -26.15 -18.01
CA GLU A 279 20.73 -26.44 -17.10
C GLU A 279 20.29 -27.05 -15.79
N ALA A 280 18.99 -26.91 -15.40
CA ALA A 280 18.47 -27.52 -14.18
C ALA A 280 18.15 -29.01 -14.39
N SER A 281 18.25 -29.80 -13.32
CA SER A 281 17.80 -31.19 -13.35
C SER A 281 16.27 -31.24 -13.59
N ARG A 282 15.77 -32.37 -14.10
CA ARG A 282 14.33 -32.56 -14.35
C ARG A 282 13.48 -32.34 -13.09
N THR A 283 13.93 -32.87 -11.95
CA THR A 283 13.24 -32.69 -10.65
C THR A 283 13.23 -31.22 -10.24
N GLU A 284 14.38 -30.54 -10.35
CA GLU A 284 14.53 -29.13 -10.03
C GLU A 284 13.61 -28.25 -10.91
N SER A 285 13.58 -28.54 -12.22
CA SER A 285 12.70 -27.83 -13.17
C SER A 285 11.21 -28.01 -12.84
N VAL A 286 10.79 -29.23 -12.48
CA VAL A 286 9.41 -29.52 -12.09
C VAL A 286 9.04 -28.78 -10.80
N VAL A 287 9.89 -28.87 -9.76
CA VAL A 287 9.63 -28.22 -8.46
C VAL A 287 9.56 -26.69 -8.61
N VAL A 288 10.49 -26.10 -9.34
CA VAL A 288 10.53 -24.64 -9.57
C VAL A 288 9.33 -24.20 -10.39
N THR A 289 8.97 -24.92 -11.46
CA THR A 289 7.81 -24.58 -12.29
C THR A 289 6.51 -24.72 -11.49
N ALA A 290 6.34 -25.77 -10.71
CA ALA A 290 5.19 -25.94 -9.82
C ALA A 290 5.10 -24.82 -8.78
N GLY A 291 6.21 -24.41 -8.16
CA GLY A 291 6.26 -23.30 -7.22
C GLY A 291 5.85 -21.97 -7.88
N LEU A 292 6.34 -21.70 -9.09
CA LEU A 292 5.92 -20.52 -9.86
C LEU A 292 4.42 -20.56 -10.18
N LEU A 293 3.90 -21.69 -10.64
CA LEU A 293 2.46 -21.84 -10.94
C LEU A 293 1.60 -21.65 -9.70
N LEU A 294 2.01 -22.16 -8.54
CA LEU A 294 1.30 -21.95 -7.27
C LEU A 294 1.28 -20.48 -6.86
N VAL A 295 2.44 -19.80 -6.90
CA VAL A 295 2.54 -18.38 -6.53
C VAL A 295 1.72 -17.50 -7.48
N PHE A 296 1.91 -17.68 -8.78
CA PHE A 296 1.18 -16.85 -9.76
C PHE A 296 -0.29 -17.23 -9.87
N GLY A 297 -0.64 -18.51 -9.69
CA GLY A 297 -2.02 -18.95 -9.54
C GLY A 297 -2.70 -18.27 -8.35
N PHE A 298 -2.06 -18.27 -7.19
CA PHE A 298 -2.57 -17.61 -6.00
C PHE A 298 -2.77 -16.08 -6.21
N LEU A 299 -1.86 -15.42 -6.93
CA LEU A 299 -1.95 -13.98 -7.20
C LEU A 299 -2.96 -13.61 -8.29
N PHE A 300 -3.18 -14.45 -9.31
CA PHE A 300 -3.99 -14.07 -10.46
C PHE A 300 -5.35 -14.74 -10.52
N LEU A 301 -5.55 -15.92 -9.91
CA LEU A 301 -6.86 -16.58 -9.89
C LEU A 301 -7.96 -15.74 -9.25
N PRO A 302 -7.76 -15.07 -8.08
CA PRO A 302 -8.79 -14.21 -7.51
C PRO A 302 -9.16 -13.05 -8.44
N ILE A 303 -8.19 -12.43 -9.11
CA ILE A 303 -8.43 -11.34 -10.06
C ILE A 303 -9.21 -11.86 -11.29
N GLY A 304 -8.84 -13.03 -11.79
CA GLY A 304 -9.55 -13.70 -12.87
C GLY A 304 -11.00 -14.04 -12.51
N ALA A 305 -11.21 -14.54 -11.28
CA ALA A 305 -12.53 -14.83 -10.75
C ALA A 305 -13.39 -13.56 -10.61
N LEU A 306 -12.81 -12.46 -10.15
CA LEU A 306 -13.49 -11.16 -10.10
C LEU A 306 -13.96 -10.73 -11.51
N GLY A 307 -13.03 -10.80 -12.49
CA GLY A 307 -13.37 -10.49 -13.88
C GLY A 307 -14.49 -11.38 -14.41
N ALA A 308 -14.42 -12.68 -14.14
CA ALA A 308 -15.47 -13.62 -14.50
C ALA A 308 -16.80 -13.29 -13.80
N SER A 309 -16.79 -12.99 -12.49
CA SER A 309 -18.00 -12.61 -11.74
C SER A 309 -18.69 -11.35 -12.26
N ALA A 310 -17.94 -10.43 -12.89
CA ALA A 310 -18.52 -9.23 -13.48
C ALA A 310 -19.29 -9.51 -14.79
N PHE A 311 -19.01 -10.65 -15.46
CA PHE A 311 -19.61 -11.00 -16.76
C PHE A 311 -20.40 -12.31 -16.76
N LEU A 312 -20.43 -13.05 -15.66
CA LEU A 312 -21.16 -14.31 -15.54
C LEU A 312 -22.30 -14.14 -14.54
N GLU A 313 -23.51 -14.50 -14.94
CA GLU A 313 -24.64 -14.61 -14.01
C GLU A 313 -24.37 -15.72 -12.98
N THR A 314 -24.59 -15.42 -11.71
CA THR A 314 -24.32 -16.35 -10.62
C THR A 314 -25.20 -17.62 -10.72
N ASP A 315 -26.45 -17.48 -11.20
CA ASP A 315 -27.42 -18.54 -11.23
C ASP A 315 -27.31 -19.44 -12.47
N THR A 316 -27.09 -18.84 -13.63
CA THR A 316 -27.11 -19.56 -14.92
C THR A 316 -25.72 -19.88 -15.46
N GLY A 317 -24.69 -19.17 -15.01
CA GLY A 317 -23.33 -19.22 -15.57
C GLY A 317 -23.25 -18.67 -17.01
N ALA A 318 -24.31 -18.01 -17.50
CA ALA A 318 -24.33 -17.39 -18.81
C ALA A 318 -23.55 -16.09 -18.84
N LEU A 319 -22.92 -15.78 -19.97
CA LEU A 319 -22.30 -14.48 -20.20
C LEU A 319 -23.36 -13.37 -20.25
N SER A 320 -23.25 -12.39 -19.39
CA SER A 320 -24.21 -11.30 -19.25
C SER A 320 -23.51 -10.00 -18.86
N ILE A 321 -24.11 -8.88 -19.24
CA ILE A 321 -23.72 -7.55 -18.77
C ILE A 321 -24.63 -7.08 -17.62
N ARG A 322 -25.43 -7.97 -17.04
CA ARG A 322 -26.42 -7.68 -15.99
C ARG A 322 -25.79 -6.96 -14.80
N SER A 323 -24.59 -7.38 -14.37
CA SER A 323 -23.86 -6.76 -13.25
C SER A 323 -23.60 -5.27 -13.48
N PHE A 324 -23.27 -4.88 -14.71
CA PHE A 324 -23.11 -3.48 -15.10
C PHE A 324 -24.47 -2.75 -15.19
N GLN A 325 -25.52 -3.41 -15.69
CA GLN A 325 -26.85 -2.81 -15.73
C GLN A 325 -27.36 -2.50 -14.32
N ILE A 326 -27.15 -3.41 -13.37
CA ILE A 326 -27.49 -3.20 -11.96
C ILE A 326 -26.64 -2.08 -11.36
N LEU A 327 -25.35 -2.04 -11.65
CA LEU A 327 -24.45 -0.99 -11.17
C LEU A 327 -24.92 0.42 -11.57
N PHE A 328 -25.49 0.58 -12.74
CA PHE A 328 -26.03 1.87 -13.24
C PHE A 328 -27.57 2.00 -13.07
N SER A 329 -28.19 1.16 -12.24
CA SER A 329 -29.64 1.18 -12.00
C SER A 329 -30.00 2.08 -10.81
N PRO A 330 -31.27 2.52 -10.72
CA PRO A 330 -31.80 3.27 -9.57
C PRO A 330 -31.63 2.50 -8.25
N ALA A 331 -31.65 1.17 -8.27
CA ALA A 331 -31.45 0.35 -7.06
C ALA A 331 -30.08 0.57 -6.43
N THR A 332 -29.04 0.74 -7.24
CA THR A 332 -27.70 1.10 -6.76
C THR A 332 -27.67 2.53 -6.22
N GLU A 333 -28.37 3.47 -6.86
CA GLU A 333 -28.45 4.86 -6.40
C GLU A 333 -29.13 4.98 -5.04
N GLU A 334 -30.15 4.19 -4.74
CA GLU A 334 -30.78 4.15 -3.42
C GLU A 334 -29.79 3.76 -2.30
N VAL A 335 -28.87 2.83 -2.58
CA VAL A 335 -27.85 2.38 -1.61
C VAL A 335 -26.73 3.40 -1.47
N LEU A 336 -26.32 4.05 -2.56
CA LEU A 336 -25.18 4.96 -2.61
C LEU A 336 -25.55 6.42 -2.33
N TYR A 337 -26.82 6.78 -2.43
CA TYR A 337 -27.38 8.15 -2.35
C TYR A 337 -26.87 9.10 -3.47
N VAL A 338 -26.17 8.56 -4.45
CA VAL A 338 -25.63 9.26 -5.62
C VAL A 338 -25.58 8.32 -6.81
N THR A 339 -25.59 8.86 -8.03
CA THR A 339 -25.49 8.04 -9.25
C THR A 339 -24.09 7.40 -9.35
N THR A 340 -24.02 6.22 -9.96
CA THR A 340 -22.72 5.55 -10.21
C THR A 340 -21.78 6.45 -11.04
N PHE A 341 -22.30 7.22 -11.97
CA PHE A 341 -21.50 8.18 -12.74
C PHE A 341 -20.87 9.24 -11.84
N GLN A 342 -21.63 9.78 -10.88
CA GLN A 342 -21.13 10.72 -9.87
C GLN A 342 -20.01 10.07 -9.02
N VAL A 343 -20.17 8.81 -8.62
CA VAL A 343 -19.15 8.06 -7.87
C VAL A 343 -17.83 7.97 -8.66
N ILE A 344 -17.91 7.67 -9.96
CA ILE A 344 -16.73 7.63 -10.85
C ILE A 344 -16.08 9.02 -10.94
N LEU A 345 -16.87 10.07 -11.16
CA LEU A 345 -16.36 11.45 -11.23
C LEU A 345 -15.71 11.87 -9.91
N ASN A 346 -16.33 11.61 -8.76
CA ASN A 346 -15.76 11.89 -7.45
C ASN A 346 -14.41 11.19 -7.28
N THR A 347 -14.33 9.92 -7.63
CA THR A 347 -13.09 9.14 -7.52
C THR A 347 -11.97 9.74 -8.36
N LEU A 348 -12.27 10.09 -9.60
CA LEU A 348 -11.30 10.73 -10.51
C LEU A 348 -10.91 12.12 -10.01
N PHE A 349 -11.87 12.91 -9.54
CA PHE A 349 -11.63 14.24 -8.98
C PHE A 349 -10.64 14.17 -7.81
N PHE A 350 -10.91 13.32 -6.81
CA PHE A 350 -10.01 13.16 -5.67
C PHE A 350 -8.64 12.63 -6.11
N ALA A 351 -8.59 11.65 -7.01
CA ALA A 351 -7.32 11.07 -7.45
C ALA A 351 -6.45 12.06 -8.25
N CYS A 352 -7.05 12.82 -9.17
CA CYS A 352 -6.34 13.83 -9.95
C CYS A 352 -5.84 14.98 -9.07
N LEU A 353 -6.71 15.49 -8.18
CA LEU A 353 -6.36 16.61 -7.32
C LEU A 353 -5.32 16.21 -6.26
N THR A 354 -5.42 14.99 -5.71
CA THR A 354 -4.38 14.41 -4.83
C THR A 354 -3.05 14.30 -5.56
N ALA A 355 -3.02 13.72 -6.76
CA ALA A 355 -1.79 13.59 -7.53
C ALA A 355 -1.14 14.95 -7.80
N LEU A 356 -1.93 15.97 -8.17
CA LEU A 356 -1.45 17.34 -8.38
C LEU A 356 -0.85 17.94 -7.11
N LEU A 357 -1.57 17.89 -6.01
CA LEU A 357 -1.15 18.50 -4.73
C LEU A 357 0.08 17.78 -4.16
N VAL A 358 0.05 16.44 -4.13
CA VAL A 358 1.14 15.68 -3.53
C VAL A 358 2.43 15.74 -4.34
N VAL A 359 2.35 15.83 -5.68
CA VAL A 359 3.54 16.04 -6.52
C VAL A 359 4.08 17.45 -6.32
N THR A 360 3.23 18.46 -6.27
CA THR A 360 3.65 19.86 -6.04
C THR A 360 4.34 20.01 -4.68
N LEU A 361 3.71 19.56 -3.60
CA LEU A 361 4.30 19.59 -2.25
C LEU A 361 5.53 18.71 -2.16
N GLY A 362 5.50 17.55 -2.81
CA GLY A 362 6.60 16.59 -2.84
C GLY A 362 7.85 17.10 -3.56
N ILE A 363 7.70 17.82 -4.67
CA ILE A 363 8.82 18.47 -5.36
C ILE A 363 9.48 19.49 -4.43
N LEU A 364 8.71 20.34 -3.76
CA LEU A 364 9.24 21.33 -2.83
C LEU A 364 9.98 20.65 -1.68
N GLY A 365 9.39 19.61 -1.08
CA GLY A 365 10.01 18.84 -0.01
C GLY A 365 11.31 18.17 -0.46
N ALA A 366 11.27 17.41 -1.54
CA ALA A 366 12.41 16.65 -2.06
C ALA A 366 13.57 17.57 -2.50
N TRP A 367 13.24 18.65 -3.20
CA TRP A 367 14.25 19.61 -3.65
C TRP A 367 14.89 20.39 -2.49
N GLY A 368 14.09 20.74 -1.48
CA GLY A 368 14.62 21.37 -0.26
C GLY A 368 15.53 20.42 0.52
N MET A 369 15.15 19.14 0.67
CA MET A 369 15.96 18.11 1.36
C MET A 369 17.33 17.89 0.73
N ARG A 370 17.42 17.89 -0.61
CA ARG A 370 18.68 17.69 -1.34
C ARG A 370 19.73 18.78 -0.99
N ARG A 371 19.28 19.94 -0.55
CA ARG A 371 20.13 21.10 -0.24
C ARG A 371 20.52 21.21 1.23
N LEU A 372 20.01 20.31 2.06
CA LEU A 372 20.36 20.23 3.46
C LEU A 372 21.63 19.39 3.65
N GLY A 373 22.47 19.80 4.59
CA GLY A 373 23.55 18.93 5.07
C GLY A 373 23.00 17.68 5.77
N PRO A 374 23.86 16.67 6.06
CA PRO A 374 23.43 15.37 6.57
C PRO A 374 22.51 15.41 7.79
N ARG A 375 22.80 16.30 8.77
CA ARG A 375 21.96 16.46 9.99
C ARG A 375 20.58 17.07 9.66
N GLY A 376 20.55 18.09 8.79
CA GLY A 376 19.31 18.73 8.36
C GLY A 376 18.45 17.79 7.53
N ARG A 377 19.07 16.97 6.66
CA ARG A 377 18.38 15.95 5.87
C ARG A 377 17.73 14.89 6.75
N TRP A 378 18.42 14.42 7.79
CA TRP A 378 17.85 13.49 8.76
C TRP A 378 16.61 14.06 9.48
N GLY A 379 16.66 15.32 9.93
CA GLY A 379 15.52 15.99 10.55
C GLY A 379 14.34 16.17 9.58
N ALA A 380 14.62 16.54 8.33
CA ALA A 380 13.60 16.67 7.29
C ALA A 380 13.00 15.30 6.92
N ASP A 381 13.81 14.24 6.81
CA ASP A 381 13.34 12.87 6.63
C ASP A 381 12.37 12.48 7.75
N ALA A 382 12.75 12.68 9.01
CA ALA A 382 11.88 12.38 10.14
C ALA A 382 10.55 13.15 10.04
N LEU A 383 10.60 14.45 9.80
CA LEU A 383 9.41 15.30 9.69
C LEU A 383 8.48 14.88 8.55
N LEU A 384 9.01 14.61 7.37
CA LEU A 384 8.20 14.33 6.18
C LEU A 384 7.65 12.89 6.15
N PHE A 385 8.27 11.95 6.89
CA PHE A 385 7.87 10.54 6.87
C PHE A 385 7.08 10.07 8.11
N ILE A 386 6.96 10.89 9.18
CA ILE A 386 6.10 10.55 10.33
C ILE A 386 4.66 10.18 9.91
N PRO A 387 4.00 10.88 8.95
CA PRO A 387 2.65 10.52 8.53
C PRO A 387 2.51 9.08 8.00
N LEU A 388 3.60 8.46 7.53
CA LEU A 388 3.58 7.05 7.09
C LEU A 388 3.31 6.05 8.23
N ALA A 389 3.62 6.45 9.47
CA ALA A 389 3.38 5.62 10.66
C ALA A 389 1.95 5.77 11.22
N ILE A 390 1.17 6.70 10.68
CA ILE A 390 -0.20 6.98 11.11
C ILE A 390 -1.16 6.28 10.15
N SER A 391 -2.13 5.54 10.69
CA SER A 391 -3.10 4.87 9.84
C SER A 391 -4.04 5.85 9.13
N PRO A 392 -4.59 5.51 7.95
CA PRO A 392 -5.57 6.35 7.26
C PRO A 392 -6.83 6.64 8.09
N ILE A 393 -7.29 5.71 8.92
CA ILE A 393 -8.40 5.92 9.88
C ILE A 393 -8.03 7.00 10.89
N THR A 394 -6.84 6.90 11.49
CA THR A 394 -6.34 7.87 12.47
C THR A 394 -6.14 9.25 11.85
N ILE A 395 -5.64 9.32 10.59
CA ILE A 395 -5.54 10.58 9.84
C ILE A 395 -6.92 11.22 9.66
N ALA A 396 -7.90 10.45 9.18
CA ALA A 396 -9.26 10.95 8.95
C ALA A 396 -9.94 11.38 10.25
N MET A 397 -9.78 10.60 11.34
CA MET A 397 -10.28 10.93 12.67
C MET A 397 -9.67 12.25 13.18
N GLY A 398 -8.36 12.40 13.07
CA GLY A 398 -7.66 13.61 13.49
C GLY A 398 -8.11 14.83 12.71
N LEU A 399 -8.24 14.73 11.38
CA LEU A 399 -8.76 15.80 10.53
C LEU A 399 -10.20 16.19 10.92
N TYR A 400 -11.06 15.19 11.21
CA TYR A 400 -12.41 15.43 11.69
C TYR A 400 -12.41 16.18 13.02
N LEU A 401 -11.66 15.71 14.02
CA LEU A 401 -11.59 16.32 15.35
C LEU A 401 -11.01 17.74 15.30
N ALA A 402 -10.01 17.98 14.47
CA ALA A 402 -9.34 19.26 14.35
C ALA A 402 -10.18 20.31 13.59
N TRP A 403 -10.86 19.90 12.52
CA TRP A 403 -11.41 20.85 11.54
C TRP A 403 -12.93 20.79 11.34
N ALA A 404 -13.60 19.67 11.61
CA ALA A 404 -15.05 19.52 11.43
C ALA A 404 -15.83 19.44 12.74
N GLY A 405 -15.30 18.73 13.72
CA GLY A 405 -16.08 18.32 14.89
C GLY A 405 -16.43 19.46 15.86
N ARG A 406 -15.56 20.46 16.03
CA ARG A 406 -15.68 21.49 17.07
C ARG A 406 -15.04 22.85 16.73
N SER A 407 -14.40 22.97 15.59
CA SER A 407 -13.78 24.23 15.20
C SER A 407 -14.85 25.17 14.61
N SER A 408 -14.88 26.41 15.06
CA SER A 408 -15.67 27.48 14.46
C SER A 408 -15.32 27.75 12.99
N LEU A 409 -14.24 27.14 12.49
CA LEU A 409 -13.73 27.28 11.12
C LEU A 409 -14.42 26.35 10.11
N GLY A 410 -15.21 25.33 10.55
CA GLY A 410 -16.08 24.46 9.78
C GLY A 410 -15.66 24.22 8.31
N LEU A 411 -14.53 23.53 8.09
CA LEU A 411 -14.18 23.17 6.70
C LEU A 411 -15.26 22.26 6.12
N ALA A 412 -15.64 22.49 4.88
CA ALA A 412 -16.49 21.57 4.14
C ALA A 412 -15.86 20.17 4.16
N VAL A 413 -16.68 19.12 4.09
CA VAL A 413 -16.20 17.75 4.29
C VAL A 413 -15.30 17.25 3.16
N TRP A 414 -15.55 17.66 1.92
CA TRP A 414 -14.75 17.21 0.78
C TRP A 414 -13.26 17.61 0.85
N PRO A 415 -12.86 18.79 1.38
CA PRO A 415 -11.45 19.08 1.59
C PRO A 415 -10.79 18.18 2.62
N LEU A 416 -11.52 17.74 3.65
CA LEU A 416 -10.99 16.79 4.64
C LEU A 416 -10.70 15.43 4.01
N MET A 417 -11.59 14.94 3.14
CA MET A 417 -11.34 13.74 2.34
C MET A 417 -10.09 13.91 1.47
N LEU A 418 -10.00 15.02 0.74
CA LEU A 418 -8.83 15.31 -0.10
C LEU A 418 -7.53 15.39 0.71
N LEU A 419 -7.55 16.06 1.86
CA LEU A 419 -6.38 16.17 2.74
C LEU A 419 -5.96 14.80 3.27
N ALA A 420 -6.91 13.92 3.61
CA ALA A 420 -6.60 12.56 4.01
C ALA A 420 -5.90 11.79 2.88
N HIS A 421 -6.40 11.87 1.64
CA HIS A 421 -5.76 11.26 0.47
C HIS A 421 -4.34 11.81 0.23
N VAL A 422 -4.17 13.13 0.32
CA VAL A 422 -2.85 13.78 0.16
C VAL A 422 -1.89 13.29 1.24
N LEU A 423 -2.30 13.25 2.51
CA LEU A 423 -1.45 12.83 3.63
C LEU A 423 -1.03 11.36 3.53
N VAL A 424 -1.92 10.47 3.10
CA VAL A 424 -1.60 9.04 2.87
C VAL A 424 -0.62 8.86 1.73
N ALA A 425 -0.79 9.60 0.61
CA ALA A 425 0.07 9.49 -0.56
C ALA A 425 1.42 10.24 -0.40
N PHE A 426 1.48 11.28 0.44
CA PHE A 426 2.58 12.23 0.52
C PHE A 426 3.94 11.58 0.77
N PRO A 427 4.13 10.68 1.78
CA PRO A 427 5.43 10.09 2.05
C PRO A 427 5.96 9.25 0.87
N LEU A 428 5.09 8.49 0.21
CA LEU A 428 5.46 7.63 -0.93
C LEU A 428 5.91 8.46 -2.13
N VAL A 429 5.19 9.55 -2.42
CA VAL A 429 5.50 10.46 -3.53
C VAL A 429 6.78 11.24 -3.25
N VAL A 430 6.96 11.78 -2.04
CA VAL A 430 8.21 12.45 -1.66
C VAL A 430 9.40 11.52 -1.81
N ARG A 431 9.30 10.26 -1.35
CA ARG A 431 10.37 9.26 -1.49
C ARG A 431 10.75 9.00 -2.94
N THR A 432 9.75 8.88 -3.81
CA THR A 432 9.94 8.69 -5.25
C THR A 432 10.66 9.89 -5.88
N LEU A 433 10.30 11.12 -5.48
CA LEU A 433 10.90 12.35 -5.98
C LEU A 433 12.32 12.56 -5.45
N VAL A 434 12.58 12.27 -4.16
CA VAL A 434 13.93 12.31 -3.58
C VAL A 434 14.85 11.37 -4.35
N SER A 435 14.43 10.09 -4.53
CA SER A 435 15.22 9.11 -5.29
C SER A 435 15.46 9.54 -6.74
N SER A 436 14.53 10.27 -7.34
CA SER A 436 14.67 10.77 -8.72
C SER A 436 15.62 11.96 -8.81
N LEU A 437 15.53 12.90 -7.85
CA LEU A 437 16.41 14.06 -7.78
C LEU A 437 17.85 13.67 -7.42
N ASP A 438 18.06 12.67 -6.56
CA ASP A 438 19.39 12.16 -6.21
C ASP A 438 20.15 11.55 -7.40
N ARG A 439 19.45 11.23 -8.50
CA ARG A 439 20.05 10.74 -9.76
C ARG A 439 20.43 11.85 -10.75
N VAL A 440 20.07 13.10 -10.48
CA VAL A 440 20.47 14.23 -11.34
C VAL A 440 21.97 14.45 -11.21
N PRO A 441 22.75 14.42 -12.32
CA PRO A 441 24.20 14.64 -12.28
C PRO A 441 24.53 16.00 -11.69
N GLU A 442 25.49 16.03 -10.75
CA GLU A 442 25.93 17.28 -10.12
C GLU A 442 26.55 18.23 -11.14
N ASP A 443 27.32 17.70 -12.11
CA ASP A 443 27.93 18.47 -13.21
C ASP A 443 26.90 19.30 -13.98
N ALA A 444 25.68 18.76 -14.22
CA ALA A 444 24.63 19.50 -14.92
C ALA A 444 24.09 20.67 -14.08
N VAL A 445 24.05 20.50 -12.76
CA VAL A 445 23.63 21.55 -11.83
C VAL A 445 24.70 22.63 -11.70
N GLU A 446 25.98 22.26 -11.62
CA GLU A 446 27.13 23.16 -11.56
C GLU A 446 27.31 23.96 -12.84
N ALA A 447 27.19 23.31 -14.02
CA ALA A 447 27.22 23.99 -15.31
C ALA A 447 26.14 25.08 -15.41
N ALA A 448 24.91 24.77 -14.97
CA ALA A 448 23.86 25.76 -14.94
C ALA A 448 24.14 26.91 -13.97
N GLN A 449 24.80 26.65 -12.82
CA GLN A 449 25.22 27.69 -11.89
C GLN A 449 26.30 28.61 -12.49
N THR A 450 27.29 28.03 -13.17
CA THR A 450 28.37 28.75 -13.85
C THR A 450 27.82 29.69 -14.93
N LEU A 451 26.71 29.29 -15.58
CA LEU A 451 25.98 30.11 -16.56
C LEU A 451 25.05 31.16 -15.90
N GLY A 452 25.12 31.34 -14.57
CA GLY A 452 24.39 32.38 -13.85
C GLY A 452 22.92 32.06 -13.55
N SER A 453 22.49 30.77 -13.66
CA SER A 453 21.10 30.42 -13.39
C SER A 453 20.74 30.56 -11.89
N HIS A 454 19.61 31.18 -11.61
CA HIS A 454 19.05 31.24 -10.24
C HIS A 454 18.42 29.90 -9.83
N ALA A 455 18.22 29.72 -8.54
CA ALA A 455 17.72 28.46 -7.98
C ALA A 455 16.36 27.99 -8.57
N PRO A 456 15.35 28.83 -8.79
CA PRO A 456 14.12 28.44 -9.46
C PRO A 456 14.35 28.04 -10.92
N ASP A 457 15.19 28.77 -11.67
CA ASP A 457 15.48 28.46 -13.07
C ASP A 457 16.13 27.09 -13.20
N ARG A 458 17.06 26.73 -12.30
CA ARG A 458 17.67 25.39 -12.28
C ARG A 458 16.62 24.31 -12.03
N LEU A 459 15.72 24.52 -11.07
CA LEU A 459 14.65 23.55 -10.81
C LEU A 459 13.79 23.34 -12.06
N PHE A 460 13.22 24.42 -12.63
CA PHE A 460 12.25 24.29 -13.71
C PHE A 460 12.88 23.96 -15.08
N ARG A 461 14.08 24.45 -15.36
CA ARG A 461 14.71 24.30 -16.69
C ARG A 461 15.72 23.17 -16.77
N VAL A 462 16.30 22.71 -15.64
CA VAL A 462 17.33 21.67 -15.61
C VAL A 462 16.87 20.42 -14.85
N GLU A 463 16.57 20.55 -13.57
CA GLU A 463 16.32 19.40 -12.70
C GLU A 463 14.99 18.70 -13.03
N LEU A 464 13.86 19.43 -13.13
CA LEU A 464 12.56 18.83 -13.46
C LEU A 464 12.48 18.17 -14.83
N PRO A 465 13.05 18.75 -15.93
CA PRO A 465 13.11 18.06 -17.20
C PRO A 465 13.91 16.75 -17.15
N LEU A 466 15.02 16.72 -16.41
CA LEU A 466 15.84 15.52 -16.24
C LEU A 466 15.12 14.40 -15.47
N ILE A 467 14.30 14.75 -14.47
CA ILE A 467 13.55 13.79 -13.67
C ILE A 467 12.11 13.55 -14.16
N ARG A 468 11.75 13.97 -15.37
CA ARG A 468 10.37 13.86 -15.89
C ARG A 468 9.74 12.46 -15.74
N ARG A 469 10.54 11.38 -15.91
CA ARG A 469 10.06 10.01 -15.67
C ARG A 469 9.74 9.78 -14.19
N GLY A 470 10.57 10.31 -13.30
CA GLY A 470 10.33 10.28 -11.85
C GLY A 470 9.10 11.07 -11.44
N LEU A 471 8.86 12.23 -12.07
CA LEU A 471 7.64 13.03 -11.85
C LEU A 471 6.39 12.27 -12.25
N MET A 472 6.41 11.62 -13.43
CA MET A 472 5.28 10.83 -13.88
C MET A 472 5.02 9.61 -13.00
N LEU A 473 6.09 8.94 -12.56
CA LEU A 473 5.98 7.84 -11.60
C LEU A 473 5.40 8.33 -10.26
N ALA A 474 5.87 9.47 -9.77
CA ALA A 474 5.36 10.08 -8.54
C ALA A 474 3.87 10.45 -8.65
N ALA A 475 3.46 11.02 -9.80
CA ALA A 475 2.05 11.31 -10.09
C ALA A 475 1.21 10.02 -10.18
N ALA A 476 1.73 8.98 -10.82
CA ALA A 476 1.05 7.68 -10.91
C ALA A 476 0.89 7.03 -9.53
N VAL A 477 1.91 7.11 -8.66
CA VAL A 477 1.84 6.61 -7.28
C VAL A 477 0.80 7.41 -6.48
N GLY A 478 0.82 8.74 -6.53
CA GLY A 478 -0.15 9.58 -5.83
C GLY A 478 -1.59 9.33 -6.30
N PHE A 479 -1.80 9.21 -7.60
CA PHE A 479 -3.09 8.89 -8.21
C PHE A 479 -3.59 7.50 -7.77
N ALA A 480 -2.75 6.47 -7.89
CA ALA A 480 -3.11 5.10 -7.54
C ALA A 480 -3.41 4.94 -6.04
N THR A 481 -2.63 5.59 -5.17
CA THR A 481 -2.88 5.59 -3.73
C THR A 481 -4.23 6.22 -3.41
N SER A 482 -4.56 7.34 -4.05
CA SER A 482 -5.85 8.01 -3.87
C SER A 482 -7.03 7.20 -4.41
N LEU A 483 -6.87 6.54 -5.57
CA LEU A 483 -7.90 5.64 -6.11
C LEU A 483 -8.20 4.47 -5.16
N GLY A 484 -7.19 3.97 -4.48
CA GLY A 484 -7.30 2.84 -3.55
C GLY A 484 -7.75 3.23 -2.14
N GLU A 485 -7.84 4.53 -1.83
CA GLU A 485 -8.13 4.97 -0.47
C GLU A 485 -9.58 4.67 -0.09
N PHE A 486 -9.72 3.79 0.90
CA PHE A 486 -11.01 3.35 1.41
C PHE A 486 -11.22 3.76 2.87
N ALA A 487 -10.20 3.60 3.70
CA ALA A 487 -10.34 3.67 5.14
C ALA A 487 -10.74 5.07 5.64
N ALA A 488 -10.03 6.10 5.17
CA ALA A 488 -10.35 7.49 5.48
C ALA A 488 -11.71 7.91 4.89
N ASN A 489 -12.00 7.48 3.66
CA ASN A 489 -13.27 7.76 3.01
C ASN A 489 -14.44 7.12 3.75
N ASN A 490 -14.30 5.87 4.21
CA ASN A 490 -15.35 5.17 4.93
C ASN A 490 -15.61 5.79 6.31
N LEU A 491 -14.57 6.30 6.98
CA LEU A 491 -14.74 7.04 8.24
C LEU A 491 -15.54 8.34 8.05
N LEU A 492 -15.23 9.09 6.98
CA LEU A 492 -15.87 10.37 6.70
C LEU A 492 -17.18 10.25 5.92
N TYR A 493 -17.51 9.06 5.39
CA TYR A 493 -18.69 8.83 4.55
C TYR A 493 -20.00 9.36 5.12
N PRO A 494 -20.34 9.21 6.42
CA PRO A 494 -21.65 9.63 6.94
C PRO A 494 -21.93 11.12 6.76
N ILE A 495 -20.89 11.94 6.80
CA ILE A 495 -20.98 13.40 6.63
C ILE A 495 -20.65 13.84 5.20
N ALA A 496 -20.14 12.89 4.35
CA ALA A 496 -19.63 13.14 3.01
C ALA A 496 -20.39 12.39 1.91
N ARG A 497 -21.62 11.97 2.13
CA ARG A 497 -22.41 11.14 1.20
C ARG A 497 -22.39 11.60 -0.26
N PRO A 498 -22.52 12.92 -0.60
CA PRO A 498 -22.46 13.37 -1.99
C PRO A 498 -21.10 13.12 -2.67
N TYR A 499 -20.05 12.91 -1.88
CA TYR A 499 -18.67 12.70 -2.34
C TYR A 499 -18.24 11.23 -2.26
N THR A 500 -19.20 10.30 -2.31
CA THR A 500 -18.95 8.84 -2.34
C THR A 500 -17.96 8.49 -3.43
N THR A 501 -16.92 7.72 -3.06
CA THR A 501 -15.90 7.20 -3.98
C THR A 501 -16.18 5.75 -4.34
N MET A 502 -15.57 5.24 -5.42
CA MET A 502 -15.75 3.86 -5.88
C MET A 502 -15.42 2.83 -4.80
N THR A 503 -14.39 3.08 -3.97
CA THR A 503 -14.01 2.17 -2.88
C THR A 503 -15.10 2.05 -1.82
N VAL A 504 -15.74 3.15 -1.43
CA VAL A 504 -16.86 3.15 -0.49
C VAL A 504 -18.11 2.57 -1.15
N ALA A 505 -18.36 2.86 -2.43
CA ALA A 505 -19.47 2.29 -3.18
C ALA A 505 -19.39 0.76 -3.24
N ILE A 506 -18.23 0.20 -3.59
CA ILE A 506 -17.99 -1.26 -3.59
C ILE A 506 -18.30 -1.86 -2.22
N TYR A 507 -17.80 -1.23 -1.14
CA TYR A 507 -18.09 -1.68 0.21
C TYR A 507 -19.58 -1.69 0.52
N ARG A 508 -20.30 -0.61 0.20
CA ARG A 508 -21.75 -0.51 0.44
C ARG A 508 -22.54 -1.56 -0.33
N LEU A 509 -22.20 -1.78 -1.59
CA LEU A 509 -22.83 -2.81 -2.41
C LEU A 509 -22.54 -4.23 -1.88
N LEU A 510 -21.37 -4.45 -1.29
CA LEU A 510 -20.97 -5.76 -0.75
C LEU A 510 -21.68 -6.10 0.58
N VAL A 511 -21.83 -5.10 1.46
CA VAL A 511 -22.29 -5.33 2.87
C VAL A 511 -23.75 -4.99 3.10
N THR A 512 -24.42 -4.29 2.19
CA THR A 512 -25.84 -3.97 2.31
C THR A 512 -26.65 -5.26 2.16
N PRO A 513 -27.50 -5.64 3.16
CA PRO A 513 -28.36 -6.80 3.03
C PRO A 513 -29.30 -6.65 1.82
N GLU A 514 -29.42 -7.67 1.01
CA GLU A 514 -30.39 -7.71 -0.07
C GLU A 514 -31.79 -7.83 0.53
N MET A 515 -32.60 -6.79 0.40
CA MET A 515 -33.98 -6.78 0.90
C MET A 515 -34.94 -7.57 0.01
N SER A 516 -34.48 -8.01 -1.18
CA SER A 516 -35.20 -8.92 -2.06
C SER A 516 -34.22 -9.77 -2.87
N SER A 517 -34.58 -11.02 -3.14
CA SER A 517 -33.80 -11.98 -3.93
C SER A 517 -33.53 -11.52 -5.37
N ASP A 518 -34.18 -10.47 -5.83
CA ASP A 518 -34.13 -9.99 -7.23
C ASP A 518 -33.06 -8.88 -7.45
N LYS A 519 -32.32 -8.45 -6.40
CA LYS A 519 -31.33 -7.36 -6.54
C LYS A 519 -29.93 -7.85 -6.16
N PRO A 520 -29.17 -8.41 -7.09
CA PRO A 520 -27.82 -8.92 -6.82
C PRO A 520 -26.79 -7.76 -6.68
N LEU A 521 -26.85 -7.00 -5.58
CA LEU A 521 -25.92 -5.90 -5.29
C LEU A 521 -24.46 -6.38 -5.25
N ARG A 522 -24.23 -7.64 -4.89
CA ARG A 522 -22.88 -8.24 -4.92
C ARG A 522 -22.32 -8.36 -6.34
N GLU A 523 -23.17 -8.61 -7.33
CA GLU A 523 -22.75 -8.61 -8.74
C GLU A 523 -22.33 -7.20 -9.17
N ALA A 524 -23.11 -6.17 -8.76
CA ALA A 524 -22.74 -4.77 -9.00
C ALA A 524 -21.41 -4.39 -8.32
N ALA A 525 -21.11 -4.94 -7.12
CA ALA A 525 -19.82 -4.75 -6.47
C ALA A 525 -18.66 -5.34 -7.28
N ALA A 526 -18.85 -6.51 -7.92
CA ALA A 526 -17.84 -7.09 -8.81
C ALA A 526 -17.62 -6.23 -10.08
N ALA A 527 -18.71 -5.75 -10.71
CA ALA A 527 -18.63 -4.85 -11.86
C ALA A 527 -17.92 -3.52 -11.50
N ALA A 528 -18.27 -2.91 -10.36
CA ALA A 528 -17.61 -1.70 -9.85
C ALA A 528 -16.11 -1.93 -9.57
N SER A 529 -15.77 -3.08 -9.00
CA SER A 529 -14.38 -3.47 -8.72
C SER A 529 -13.58 -3.63 -10.01
N LEU A 530 -14.15 -4.26 -11.02
CA LEU A 530 -13.51 -4.41 -12.33
C LEU A 530 -13.30 -3.05 -13.01
N LEU A 531 -14.31 -2.16 -12.97
CA LEU A 531 -14.18 -0.79 -13.49
C LEU A 531 -13.05 -0.04 -12.78
N LEU A 532 -12.91 -0.17 -11.46
CA LEU A 532 -11.85 0.48 -10.69
C LEU A 532 -10.47 -0.07 -11.06
N ILE A 533 -10.32 -1.38 -11.30
CA ILE A 533 -9.08 -1.98 -11.82
C ILE A 533 -8.73 -1.41 -13.19
N LEU A 534 -9.69 -1.38 -14.11
CA LEU A 534 -9.47 -0.90 -15.47
C LEU A 534 -9.09 0.59 -15.48
N LEU A 535 -9.74 1.39 -14.64
CA LEU A 535 -9.42 2.81 -14.48
C LEU A 535 -8.00 3.01 -13.92
N SER A 536 -7.64 2.26 -12.88
CA SER A 536 -6.29 2.28 -12.29
C SER A 536 -5.22 1.88 -13.32
N ALA A 537 -5.46 0.80 -14.05
CA ALA A 537 -4.55 0.30 -15.08
C ALA A 537 -4.40 1.27 -16.26
N ALA A 538 -5.50 1.86 -16.72
CA ALA A 538 -5.49 2.83 -17.82
C ALA A 538 -4.66 4.08 -17.48
N VAL A 539 -4.87 4.66 -16.30
CA VAL A 539 -4.13 5.85 -15.89
C VAL A 539 -2.66 5.54 -15.62
N PHE A 540 -2.36 4.42 -14.96
CA PHE A 540 -0.99 3.99 -14.75
C PHE A 540 -0.25 3.79 -16.09
N PHE A 541 -0.89 3.14 -17.05
CA PHE A 541 -0.33 2.93 -18.39
C PHE A 541 -0.11 4.26 -19.13
N LEU A 542 -1.07 5.19 -19.09
CA LEU A 542 -0.95 6.50 -19.70
C LEU A 542 0.23 7.28 -19.10
N LEU A 543 0.30 7.35 -17.77
CA LEU A 543 1.35 8.11 -17.07
C LEU A 543 2.75 7.51 -17.27
N THR A 544 2.86 6.20 -17.44
CA THR A 544 4.17 5.55 -17.60
C THR A 544 4.68 5.52 -19.04
N ARG A 545 3.79 5.54 -20.05
CA ARG A 545 4.19 5.47 -21.47
C ARG A 545 4.40 6.83 -22.15
N LEU A 546 3.77 7.89 -21.69
CA LEU A 546 3.91 9.23 -22.29
C LEU A 546 5.36 9.72 -22.45
N PRO A 547 6.31 9.46 -21.52
CA PRO A 547 7.71 9.88 -21.71
C PRO A 547 8.47 9.06 -22.76
N ALA A 548 8.24 7.76 -22.85
CA ALA A 548 8.95 6.86 -23.77
C ALA A 548 8.66 7.17 -25.24
N ALA A 549 7.43 7.57 -25.55
CA ALA A 549 7.02 7.90 -26.92
C ALA A 549 7.65 9.22 -27.43
N ARG A 550 7.93 10.19 -26.55
CA ARG A 550 8.59 11.46 -26.91
C ARG A 550 10.09 11.28 -27.15
N GLU A 551 10.78 10.43 -26.40
CA GLU A 551 12.20 10.13 -26.60
C GLU A 551 12.46 9.39 -27.91
N ALA A 552 11.61 8.43 -28.25
CA ALA A 552 11.68 7.74 -29.54
C ALA A 552 11.51 8.69 -30.75
N ARG A 553 10.78 9.80 -30.57
CA ARG A 553 10.64 10.84 -31.63
C ARG A 553 11.84 11.80 -31.71
N HIS A 554 12.53 12.08 -30.61
CA HIS A 554 13.71 12.96 -30.60
C HIS A 554 14.97 12.22 -30.99
N GLY A 555 15.14 10.96 -30.58
CA GLY A 555 16.27 10.11 -31.02
C GLY A 555 16.22 9.68 -32.47
N ARG A 556 15.11 9.88 -33.20
CA ARG A 556 15.02 9.70 -34.67
C ARG A 556 15.30 10.97 -35.45
N LYS A 557 15.47 12.11 -34.78
CA LYS A 557 15.76 13.42 -35.42
C LYS A 557 17.19 13.90 -35.18
N ALA A 558 17.97 13.18 -34.36
CA ALA A 558 19.43 13.34 -34.21
C ALA A 558 20.15 12.18 -34.92
#